data_ea39dfcc81758bc859b706e4ff949cb8
#
_entry.id   ea39dfcc81758bc859b706e4ff949cb8
#
_cell.length_a   1.000
_cell.length_b   1.000
_cell.length_c   1.000
_cell.angle_alpha   90.00
_cell.angle_beta   90.00
_cell.angle_gamma   90.00
#
_symmetry.space_group_name_H-M   'P 1'
#
loop_
_entity.id
_entity.type
_entity.pdbx_description
1 polymer ?
#
loop_
_entity_poly.entity_id
_entity_poly.type
_entity_poly.pdbx_seq_one_letter_code
_entity_poly.pdbx_strand_id
1 'polypeptide(L)'
;MIKLIATDMDGTLLNAAHEISNENYEAIKYAQSKGITVVIATGRAFYEANGPIAPTDLTLPYICLNGAELRDEEFNIIHTSKLTRPLIDKITGVLNSEDIYYQVYTNFGIYTEDPEKDLEIYVDIAEKAGQKADVKKIRANIQNRIDNGTLKQVDSYD
;
A
#
# COMPACT_ATOMS: atom_id res chain seq x y z
N MET A 1 -14.73 -27.38 3.87
CA MET A 1 -13.84 -27.15 2.70
C MET A 1 -13.48 -25.67 2.67
N ILE A 2 -12.19 -25.32 2.60
CA ILE A 2 -11.71 -23.92 2.47
C ILE A 2 -12.14 -23.39 1.11
N LYS A 3 -12.70 -22.19 1.07
CA LYS A 3 -13.15 -21.53 -0.16
C LYS A 3 -12.41 -20.22 -0.45
N LEU A 4 -11.78 -19.66 0.56
CA LEU A 4 -11.05 -18.39 0.49
C LEU A 4 -9.78 -18.46 1.33
N ILE A 5 -8.69 -17.91 0.80
CA ILE A 5 -7.43 -17.69 1.47
C ILE A 5 -7.14 -16.19 1.39
N ALA A 6 -7.01 -15.53 2.54
CA ALA A 6 -6.50 -14.16 2.62
C ALA A 6 -5.01 -14.22 2.98
N THR A 7 -4.17 -13.56 2.20
CA THR A 7 -2.73 -13.49 2.44
C THR A 7 -2.27 -12.05 2.56
N ASP A 8 -1.42 -11.78 3.56
CA ASP A 8 -0.67 -10.53 3.63
C ASP A 8 0.45 -10.52 2.58
N MET A 9 0.98 -9.36 2.29
CA MET A 9 2.03 -9.15 1.29
C MET A 9 3.43 -9.12 1.90
N ASP A 10 3.68 -8.14 2.76
CA ASP A 10 5.02 -7.84 3.25
C ASP A 10 5.48 -8.84 4.29
N GLY A 11 6.60 -9.53 4.01
CA GLY A 11 7.10 -10.59 4.88
C GLY A 11 6.28 -11.89 4.87
N THR A 12 5.24 -12.00 4.01
CA THR A 12 4.40 -13.18 3.86
C THR A 12 4.39 -13.67 2.41
N LEU A 13 3.71 -12.97 1.51
CA LEU A 13 3.64 -13.34 0.08
C LEU A 13 4.88 -12.91 -0.69
N LEU A 14 5.43 -11.73 -0.37
CA LEU A 14 6.58 -11.16 -1.03
C LEU A 14 7.89 -11.59 -0.36
N ASN A 15 8.91 -11.84 -1.17
CA ASN A 15 10.26 -12.11 -0.74
C ASN A 15 10.99 -10.80 -0.33
N ALA A 16 12.26 -10.91 0.08
CA ALA A 16 13.08 -9.76 0.48
C ALA A 16 13.36 -8.75 -0.66
N ALA A 17 13.13 -9.14 -1.92
CA ALA A 17 13.20 -8.24 -3.07
C ALA A 17 11.86 -7.54 -3.37
N HIS A 18 10.83 -7.76 -2.52
CA HIS A 18 9.45 -7.30 -2.72
C HIS A 18 8.80 -7.86 -4.00
N GLU A 19 9.13 -9.09 -4.35
CA GLU A 19 8.59 -9.81 -5.50
C GLU A 19 7.88 -11.09 -5.04
N ILE A 20 6.92 -11.57 -5.81
CA ILE A 20 6.33 -12.90 -5.60
C ILE A 20 7.36 -13.95 -6.02
N SER A 21 7.68 -14.90 -5.13
CA SER A 21 8.51 -16.04 -5.50
C SER A 21 7.74 -16.99 -6.44
N ASN A 22 8.47 -17.78 -7.23
CA ASN A 22 7.86 -18.78 -8.11
C ASN A 22 7.03 -19.79 -7.32
N GLU A 23 7.47 -20.17 -6.13
CA GLU A 23 6.74 -21.10 -5.25
C GLU A 23 5.40 -20.52 -4.80
N ASN A 24 5.38 -19.24 -4.41
CA ASN A 24 4.15 -18.55 -4.00
C ASN A 24 3.21 -18.34 -5.19
N TYR A 25 3.76 -17.98 -6.35
CA TYR A 25 2.99 -17.86 -7.58
C TYR A 25 2.30 -19.18 -7.93
N GLU A 26 3.03 -20.32 -7.99
CA GLU A 26 2.48 -21.64 -8.28
C GLU A 26 1.46 -22.10 -7.22
N ALA A 27 1.68 -21.76 -5.95
CA ALA A 27 0.73 -22.07 -4.88
C ALA A 27 -0.61 -21.33 -5.05
N ILE A 28 -0.57 -20.05 -5.48
CA ILE A 28 -1.77 -19.27 -5.80
C ILE A 28 -2.50 -19.89 -6.99
N LYS A 29 -1.80 -20.18 -8.08
CA LYS A 29 -2.38 -20.83 -9.28
C LYS A 29 -3.02 -22.17 -8.92
N TYR A 30 -2.35 -22.97 -8.09
CA TYR A 30 -2.91 -24.24 -7.61
C TYR A 30 -4.20 -24.03 -6.80
N ALA A 31 -4.21 -23.08 -5.85
CA ALA A 31 -5.41 -22.78 -5.06
C ALA A 31 -6.58 -22.36 -5.96
N GLN A 32 -6.32 -21.45 -6.92
CA GLN A 32 -7.32 -21.01 -7.90
C GLN A 32 -7.85 -22.18 -8.75
N SER A 33 -6.98 -23.13 -9.18
CA SER A 33 -7.38 -24.33 -9.91
C SER A 33 -8.30 -25.25 -9.13
N LYS A 34 -8.35 -25.13 -7.80
CA LYS A 34 -9.27 -25.86 -6.90
C LYS A 34 -10.55 -25.08 -6.59
N GLY A 35 -10.77 -23.94 -7.23
CA GLY A 35 -11.91 -23.06 -6.97
C GLY A 35 -11.81 -22.34 -5.63
N ILE A 36 -10.58 -22.13 -5.11
CA ILE A 36 -10.33 -21.35 -3.90
C ILE A 36 -9.98 -19.92 -4.31
N THR A 37 -10.74 -18.95 -3.83
CA THR A 37 -10.41 -17.54 -4.01
C THR A 37 -9.19 -17.20 -3.15
N VAL A 38 -8.17 -16.58 -3.75
CA VAL A 38 -7.04 -16.03 -3.03
C VAL A 38 -7.16 -14.51 -3.08
N VAL A 39 -7.20 -13.85 -1.92
CA VAL A 39 -7.33 -12.39 -1.77
C VAL A 39 -6.09 -11.82 -1.10
N ILE A 40 -5.60 -10.72 -1.63
CA ILE A 40 -4.55 -9.93 -0.99
C ILE A 40 -5.15 -9.10 0.13
N ALA A 41 -4.57 -9.15 1.34
CA ALA A 41 -5.00 -8.35 2.49
C ALA A 41 -3.78 -7.57 3.03
N THR A 42 -3.77 -6.25 2.84
CA THR A 42 -2.58 -5.43 3.10
C THR A 42 -2.94 -4.04 3.63
N GLY A 43 -1.99 -3.42 4.33
CA GLY A 43 -2.05 -1.99 4.67
C GLY A 43 -1.76 -1.05 3.51
N ARG A 44 -1.18 -1.56 2.41
CA ARG A 44 -0.87 -0.77 1.22
C ARG A 44 -2.13 -0.25 0.53
N ALA A 45 -2.00 0.90 -0.16
CA ALA A 45 -2.99 1.31 -1.15
C ALA A 45 -2.94 0.39 -2.38
N PHE A 46 -4.03 0.30 -3.13
CA PHE A 46 -4.15 -0.61 -4.28
C PHE A 46 -3.01 -0.49 -5.29
N TYR A 47 -2.65 0.73 -5.69
CA TYR A 47 -1.58 0.95 -6.67
C TYR A 47 -0.19 0.52 -6.18
N GLU A 48 0.04 0.51 -4.85
CA GLU A 48 1.26 -0.02 -4.25
C GLU A 48 1.20 -1.55 -4.11
N ALA A 49 0.02 -2.08 -3.76
CA ALA A 49 -0.21 -3.51 -3.62
C ALA A 49 -0.17 -4.24 -4.97
N ASN A 50 -0.71 -3.63 -6.03
CA ASN A 50 -0.75 -4.25 -7.36
C ASN A 50 0.63 -4.23 -8.06
N GLY A 51 1.55 -3.37 -7.67
CA GLY A 51 2.86 -3.26 -8.30
C GLY A 51 3.62 -4.61 -8.43
N PRO A 52 3.80 -5.38 -7.35
CA PRO A 52 4.44 -6.70 -7.40
C PRO A 52 3.62 -7.78 -8.13
N ILE A 53 2.31 -7.61 -8.27
CA ILE A 53 1.39 -8.58 -8.90
C ILE A 53 1.27 -8.33 -10.40
N ALA A 54 1.22 -7.06 -10.80
CA ALA A 54 0.98 -6.65 -12.19
C ALA A 54 1.91 -7.27 -13.25
N PRO A 55 3.19 -7.61 -12.97
CA PRO A 55 4.03 -8.31 -13.92
C PRO A 55 3.65 -9.79 -14.13
N THR A 56 2.76 -10.35 -13.29
CA THR A 56 2.27 -11.73 -13.37
C THR A 56 0.95 -11.80 -14.15
N ASP A 57 0.48 -13.02 -14.43
CA ASP A 57 -0.87 -13.27 -14.97
C ASP A 57 -1.92 -13.53 -13.88
N LEU A 58 -1.58 -13.25 -12.62
CA LEU A 58 -2.49 -13.43 -11.50
C LEU A 58 -3.55 -12.31 -11.49
N THR A 59 -4.80 -12.73 -11.39
CA THR A 59 -5.94 -11.85 -11.18
C THR A 59 -6.51 -12.14 -9.80
N LEU A 60 -6.39 -11.20 -8.89
CA LEU A 60 -6.70 -11.38 -7.48
C LEU A 60 -7.56 -10.21 -6.97
N PRO A 61 -8.53 -10.47 -6.08
CA PRO A 61 -9.20 -9.41 -5.33
C PRO A 61 -8.30 -8.86 -4.22
N TYR A 62 -8.59 -7.63 -3.76
CA TYR A 62 -7.77 -6.91 -2.78
C TYR A 62 -8.59 -6.38 -1.62
N ILE A 63 -8.02 -6.51 -0.43
CA ILE A 63 -8.38 -5.78 0.78
C ILE A 63 -7.21 -4.85 1.07
N CYS A 64 -7.37 -3.56 0.76
CA CYS A 64 -6.34 -2.54 0.87
C CYS A 64 -6.59 -1.59 2.05
N LEU A 65 -5.56 -0.80 2.42
CA LEU A 65 -5.65 0.23 3.47
C LEU A 65 -6.23 -0.33 4.77
N ASN A 66 -5.77 -1.51 5.19
CA ASN A 66 -6.25 -2.21 6.40
C ASN A 66 -7.77 -2.46 6.40
N GLY A 67 -8.37 -2.69 5.22
CA GLY A 67 -9.80 -2.94 5.06
C GLY A 67 -10.63 -1.70 4.69
N ALA A 68 -10.02 -0.53 4.54
CA ALA A 68 -10.75 0.67 4.13
C ALA A 68 -11.15 0.67 2.65
N GLU A 69 -10.50 -0.15 1.81
CA GLU A 69 -10.86 -0.32 0.40
C GLU A 69 -10.85 -1.81 0.02
N LEU A 70 -11.92 -2.28 -0.63
CA LEU A 70 -12.01 -3.63 -1.20
C LEU A 70 -12.21 -3.53 -2.70
N ARG A 71 -11.48 -4.37 -3.46
CA ARG A 71 -11.58 -4.49 -4.92
C ARG A 71 -11.81 -5.94 -5.34
N ASP A 72 -12.60 -6.11 -6.41
CA ASP A 72 -12.77 -7.39 -7.08
C ASP A 72 -11.57 -7.76 -7.97
N GLU A 73 -11.68 -8.88 -8.68
CA GLU A 73 -10.65 -9.37 -9.59
C GLU A 73 -10.43 -8.46 -10.82
N GLU A 74 -11.43 -7.67 -11.22
CA GLU A 74 -11.35 -6.67 -12.30
C GLU A 74 -10.88 -5.31 -11.77
N PHE A 75 -10.47 -5.23 -10.49
CA PHE A 75 -10.01 -4.03 -9.80
C PHE A 75 -11.07 -2.96 -9.56
N ASN A 76 -12.36 -3.27 -9.76
CA ASN A 76 -13.44 -2.37 -9.40
C ASN A 76 -13.52 -2.23 -7.87
N ILE A 77 -13.77 -1.03 -7.41
CA ILE A 77 -14.00 -0.79 -5.96
C ILE A 77 -15.38 -1.33 -5.61
N ILE A 78 -15.44 -2.37 -4.77
CA ILE A 78 -16.69 -2.97 -4.27
C ILE A 78 -17.09 -2.44 -2.89
N HIS A 79 -16.14 -1.87 -2.15
CA HIS A 79 -16.40 -1.24 -0.86
C HIS A 79 -15.34 -0.20 -0.53
N THR A 80 -15.75 0.91 0.10
CA THR A 80 -14.84 1.87 0.74
C THR A 80 -15.40 2.37 2.07
N SER A 81 -14.54 2.45 3.09
CA SER A 81 -14.80 3.17 4.35
C SER A 81 -14.03 4.49 4.32
N LYS A 82 -14.75 5.59 4.11
CA LYS A 82 -14.16 6.93 4.01
C LYS A 82 -14.34 7.71 5.30
N LEU A 83 -13.31 8.47 5.65
CA LEU A 83 -13.45 9.50 6.68
C LEU A 83 -14.34 10.64 6.16
N THR A 84 -15.19 11.16 6.99
CA THR A 84 -15.99 12.36 6.65
C THR A 84 -15.15 13.62 6.81
N ARG A 85 -15.45 14.68 6.04
CA ARG A 85 -14.71 15.94 6.11
C ARG A 85 -14.60 16.48 7.55
N PRO A 86 -15.65 16.56 8.39
CA PRO A 86 -15.51 17.04 9.76
C PRO A 86 -14.59 16.17 10.64
N LEU A 87 -14.48 14.87 10.35
CA LEU A 87 -13.56 13.99 11.06
C LEU A 87 -12.13 14.20 10.60
N ILE A 88 -11.91 14.39 9.30
CA ILE A 88 -10.61 14.73 8.74
C ILE A 88 -10.11 16.02 9.38
N ASP A 89 -10.90 17.11 9.35
CA ASP A 89 -10.54 18.41 9.91
C ASP A 89 -10.17 18.31 11.41
N LYS A 90 -10.92 17.50 12.17
CA LYS A 90 -10.61 17.27 13.59
C LYS A 90 -9.30 16.51 13.79
N ILE A 91 -9.04 15.45 13.00
CA ILE A 91 -7.80 14.66 13.10
C ILE A 91 -6.61 15.51 12.69
N THR A 92 -6.66 16.16 11.53
CA THR A 92 -5.56 16.98 11.03
C THR A 92 -5.28 18.17 11.93
N GLY A 93 -6.32 18.79 12.53
CA GLY A 93 -6.14 19.83 13.54
C GLY A 93 -5.34 19.38 14.75
N VAL A 94 -5.55 18.14 15.23
CA VAL A 94 -4.74 17.58 16.33
C VAL A 94 -3.32 17.27 15.85
N LEU A 95 -3.15 16.63 14.69
CA LEU A 95 -1.85 16.26 14.15
C LEU A 95 -0.98 17.52 13.93
N ASN A 96 -1.55 18.58 13.36
CA ASN A 96 -0.86 19.85 13.14
C ASN A 96 -0.50 20.56 14.45
N SER A 97 -1.35 20.51 15.49
CA SER A 97 -1.04 21.13 16.78
C SER A 97 0.12 20.45 17.52
N GLU A 98 0.37 19.19 17.24
CA GLU A 98 1.45 18.37 17.82
C GLU A 98 2.66 18.22 16.88
N ASP A 99 2.67 18.91 15.73
CA ASP A 99 3.70 18.80 14.68
C ASP A 99 3.94 17.33 14.22
N ILE A 100 2.86 16.56 14.14
CA ILE A 100 2.92 15.14 13.70
C ILE A 100 2.74 15.09 12.19
N TYR A 101 3.73 14.51 11.49
CA TYR A 101 3.63 14.24 10.06
C TYR A 101 2.56 13.20 9.76
N TYR A 102 1.81 13.42 8.69
CA TYR A 102 0.80 12.47 8.19
C TYR A 102 0.67 12.54 6.67
N GLN A 103 0.03 11.53 6.11
CA GLN A 103 -0.36 11.45 4.70
C GLN A 103 -1.87 11.26 4.60
N VAL A 104 -2.46 11.79 3.54
CA VAL A 104 -3.88 11.59 3.22
C VAL A 104 -4.01 10.66 2.02
N TYR A 105 -4.59 9.50 2.24
CA TYR A 105 -4.87 8.51 1.20
C TYR A 105 -6.24 8.77 0.57
N THR A 106 -6.29 8.85 -0.74
CA THR A 106 -7.51 9.07 -1.53
C THR A 106 -7.57 8.11 -2.71
N ASN A 107 -8.72 8.08 -3.43
CA ASN A 107 -8.81 7.32 -4.69
C ASN A 107 -7.92 7.90 -5.81
N PHE A 108 -7.35 9.08 -5.63
CA PHE A 108 -6.54 9.78 -6.64
C PHE A 108 -5.04 9.79 -6.34
N GLY A 109 -4.64 9.14 -5.25
CA GLY A 109 -3.25 9.05 -4.80
C GLY A 109 -3.08 9.39 -3.32
N ILE A 110 -1.84 9.43 -2.90
CA ILE A 110 -1.41 9.86 -1.56
C ILE A 110 -1.04 11.33 -1.63
N TYR A 111 -1.49 12.10 -0.66
CA TYR A 111 -1.16 13.52 -0.54
C TYR A 111 -0.29 13.74 0.70
N THR A 112 0.72 14.58 0.57
CA THR A 112 1.63 14.99 1.64
C THR A 112 2.00 16.47 1.48
N GLU A 113 2.21 17.17 2.58
CA GLU A 113 2.77 18.52 2.56
C GLU A 113 4.30 18.49 2.42
N ASP A 114 4.96 17.42 2.90
CA ASP A 114 6.41 17.31 2.91
C ASP A 114 6.89 15.91 2.50
N PRO A 115 7.24 15.70 1.23
CA PRO A 115 7.79 14.42 0.77
C PRO A 115 9.16 14.06 1.38
N GLU A 116 9.92 15.01 1.88
CA GLU A 116 11.22 14.71 2.52
C GLU A 116 11.02 14.02 3.88
N LYS A 117 9.93 14.29 4.59
CA LYS A 117 9.57 13.56 5.81
C LYS A 117 9.29 12.07 5.54
N ASP A 118 8.81 11.71 4.35
CA ASP A 118 8.72 10.32 3.94
C ASP A 118 10.10 9.65 3.93
N LEU A 119 11.10 10.33 3.37
CA LEU A 119 12.46 9.82 3.35
C LEU A 119 12.98 9.54 4.76
N GLU A 120 12.81 10.48 5.67
CA GLU A 120 13.24 10.35 7.07
C GLU A 120 12.58 9.15 7.74
N ILE A 121 11.27 8.96 7.55
CA ILE A 121 10.52 7.85 8.12
C ILE A 121 10.99 6.50 7.56
N TYR A 122 11.17 6.38 6.24
CA TYR A 122 11.65 5.12 5.64
C TYR A 122 13.08 4.78 6.06
N VAL A 123 13.95 5.79 6.24
CA VAL A 123 15.30 5.59 6.78
C VAL A 123 15.23 5.09 8.22
N ASP A 124 14.44 5.74 9.08
CA ASP A 124 14.25 5.35 10.48
C ASP A 124 13.68 3.91 10.61
N ILE A 125 12.69 3.56 9.79
CA ILE A 125 12.14 2.19 9.74
C ILE A 125 13.21 1.18 9.38
N ALA A 126 14.02 1.44 8.35
CA ALA A 126 15.08 0.52 7.93
C ALA A 126 16.14 0.35 9.02
N GLU A 127 16.55 1.44 9.66
CA GLU A 127 17.53 1.42 10.75
C GLU A 127 17.00 0.67 11.99
N LYS A 128 15.75 0.89 12.39
CA LYS A 128 15.10 0.15 13.48
C LYS A 128 14.95 -1.35 13.18
N ALA A 129 14.82 -1.72 11.91
CA ALA A 129 14.82 -3.12 11.47
C ALA A 129 16.23 -3.72 11.42
N GLY A 130 17.28 -2.98 11.81
CA GLY A 130 18.67 -3.43 11.75
C GLY A 130 19.25 -3.51 10.32
N GLN A 131 18.60 -2.86 9.36
CA GLN A 131 19.03 -2.79 7.97
C GLN A 131 19.77 -1.47 7.73
N LYS A 132 20.83 -1.51 6.91
CA LYS A 132 21.44 -0.26 6.44
C LYS A 132 20.54 0.40 5.40
N ALA A 133 20.00 1.56 5.73
CA ALA A 133 19.15 2.32 4.82
C ALA A 133 19.92 2.72 3.56
N ASP A 134 19.44 2.34 2.39
CA ASP A 134 19.90 2.87 1.12
C ASP A 134 19.13 4.16 0.79
N VAL A 135 19.60 5.28 1.35
CA VAL A 135 18.99 6.60 1.20
C VAL A 135 18.79 6.97 -0.27
N LYS A 136 19.73 6.60 -1.17
CA LYS A 136 19.60 6.89 -2.60
C LYS A 136 18.44 6.14 -3.23
N LYS A 137 18.31 4.85 -2.88
CA LYS A 137 17.21 4.01 -3.38
C LYS A 137 15.86 4.48 -2.84
N ILE A 138 15.79 4.83 -1.56
CA ILE A 138 14.56 5.36 -0.94
C ILE A 138 14.15 6.67 -1.60
N ARG A 139 15.08 7.63 -1.76
CA ARG A 139 14.82 8.91 -2.42
C ARG A 139 14.37 8.71 -3.88
N ALA A 140 15.03 7.81 -4.63
CA ALA A 140 14.62 7.49 -6.00
C ALA A 140 13.20 6.90 -6.06
N ASN A 141 12.81 6.09 -5.08
CA ASN A 141 11.45 5.55 -4.99
C ASN A 141 10.43 6.66 -4.72
N ILE A 142 10.69 7.56 -3.76
CA ILE A 142 9.81 8.69 -3.47
C ILE A 142 9.66 9.59 -4.71
N GLN A 143 10.78 9.92 -5.38
CA GLN A 143 10.75 10.71 -6.61
C GLN A 143 9.92 10.03 -7.70
N ASN A 144 10.09 8.72 -7.90
CA ASN A 144 9.28 7.97 -8.86
C ASN A 144 7.77 8.00 -8.51
N ARG A 145 7.41 7.96 -7.23
CA ARG A 145 6.02 8.09 -6.77
C ARG A 145 5.46 9.49 -7.05
N ILE A 146 6.27 10.53 -6.95
CA ILE A 146 5.91 11.90 -7.33
C ILE A 146 5.73 11.99 -8.85
N ASP A 147 6.70 11.52 -9.62
CA ASP A 147 6.72 11.61 -11.08
C ASP A 147 5.55 10.88 -11.74
N ASN A 148 5.14 9.73 -11.19
CA ASN A 148 4.00 8.96 -11.68
C ASN A 148 2.64 9.40 -11.06
N GLY A 149 2.64 10.42 -10.21
CA GLY A 149 1.44 10.98 -9.58
C GLY A 149 0.81 10.14 -8.47
N THR A 150 1.51 9.10 -7.99
CA THR A 150 1.06 8.29 -6.86
C THR A 150 1.17 9.04 -5.54
N LEU A 151 2.27 9.80 -5.35
CA LEU A 151 2.48 10.72 -4.25
C LEU A 151 2.40 12.15 -4.77
N LYS A 152 1.57 12.97 -4.18
CA LYS A 152 1.32 14.36 -4.58
C LYS A 152 1.66 15.30 -3.45
N GLN A 153 2.57 16.22 -3.72
CA GLN A 153 2.83 17.30 -2.77
C GLN A 153 1.72 18.37 -2.89
N VAL A 154 1.27 18.86 -1.76
CA VAL A 154 0.27 19.93 -1.64
C VAL A 154 0.77 20.95 -0.63
N ASP A 155 0.35 22.22 -0.81
CA ASP A 155 0.69 23.30 0.13
C ASP A 155 -0.19 23.22 1.40
N SER A 156 -1.39 22.68 1.25
CA SER A 156 -2.32 22.40 2.35
C SER A 156 -3.34 21.35 1.94
N TYR A 157 -4.08 20.80 2.91
CA TYR A 157 -5.17 19.83 2.67
C TYR A 157 -6.56 20.50 2.59
N ASP A 158 -6.64 21.81 2.38
CA ASP A 158 -7.88 22.59 2.29
C ASP A 158 -8.71 22.30 1.03
#